data_94c3a767a855fcc75caed85eeb068155
#
_entry.id   94c3a767a855fcc75caed85eeb068155
#
_cell.length_a   1.000
_cell.length_b   1.000
_cell.length_c   1.000
_cell.angle_alpha   90.00
_cell.angle_beta   90.00
_cell.angle_gamma   90.00
#
_symmetry.space_group_name_H-M   'P 1'
#
loop_
_entity.id
_entity.type
_entity.pdbx_description
1 polymer ?
#
loop_
_entity_poly.entity_id
_entity_poly.type
_entity_poly.pdbx_seq_one_letter_code
_entity_poly.pdbx_strand_id
1 'polypeptide(L)'
;MQKIFEGPINFLDTSNNYGLGRSESRIGQAIKERGGLPDGFVLATKVDRDMQTGRFDADRVARSIEESLTRLGLNCVPLLHLHDPEHAHDLDEVTRDGGAIDALFKLKEQGLITAVGLAMGALDIMFPILKAYPFDSLISHNRFTLLNRSAGPMFDYAQTQDNAVFNAAPYAGGVLAKGSHNMPKITYQPANAMQLQPVRTLEEVCSRHNIPLGATGLQFSLSDRRITYTVVGVSRPERVKATL
;
A
#
# COMPACT_ATOMS: atom_id res chain seq x y z
N MET A 1 -5.38 16.76 3.60
CA MET A 1 -3.92 16.63 3.61
C MET A 1 -3.30 17.39 4.80
N GLN A 2 -3.58 18.68 4.99
CA GLN A 2 -2.99 19.48 6.06
C GLN A 2 -3.06 18.81 7.45
N LYS A 3 -4.22 18.25 7.85
CA LYS A 3 -4.36 17.50 9.12
C LYS A 3 -3.44 16.28 9.25
N ILE A 4 -2.96 15.70 8.14
CA ILE A 4 -1.98 14.62 8.16
C ILE A 4 -0.59 15.21 8.39
N PHE A 5 -0.23 16.26 7.67
CA PHE A 5 1.08 16.92 7.80
C PHE A 5 1.31 17.62 9.15
N GLU A 6 0.24 18.00 9.85
CA GLU A 6 0.28 18.64 11.18
C GLU A 6 0.11 17.62 12.33
N GLY A 7 -0.24 16.38 12.01
CA GLY A 7 -0.50 15.32 12.98
C GLY A 7 0.74 14.47 13.31
N PRO A 8 0.56 13.42 14.10
CA PRO A 8 1.63 12.48 14.44
C PRO A 8 1.96 11.49 13.32
N ILE A 9 1.28 11.56 12.18
CA ILE A 9 1.50 10.67 11.04
C ILE A 9 2.69 11.19 10.24
N ASN A 10 3.68 10.34 10.02
CA ASN A 10 4.89 10.65 9.25
C ASN A 10 5.04 9.84 7.96
N PHE A 11 4.00 9.10 7.57
CA PHE A 11 3.96 8.29 6.36
C PHE A 11 2.68 8.50 5.57
N LEU A 12 2.80 8.65 4.27
CA LEU A 12 1.67 8.76 3.33
C LEU A 12 1.92 7.90 2.11
N ASP A 13 0.97 7.02 1.80
CA ASP A 13 0.98 6.19 0.60
C ASP A 13 0.00 6.71 -0.46
N THR A 14 0.47 6.78 -1.69
CA THR A 14 -0.34 7.09 -2.87
C THR A 14 0.10 6.23 -4.06
N SER A 15 -0.40 6.53 -5.26
CA SER A 15 -0.01 5.85 -6.50
C SER A 15 -0.29 6.76 -7.70
N ASN A 16 0.46 6.58 -8.77
CA ASN A 16 0.28 7.25 -10.04
C ASN A 16 -1.17 7.15 -10.55
N ASN A 17 -1.81 5.98 -10.40
CA ASN A 17 -3.14 5.71 -10.90
C ASN A 17 -4.29 6.05 -9.92
N TYR A 18 -4.01 6.35 -8.65
CA TYR A 18 -5.09 6.60 -7.71
C TYR A 18 -5.93 7.83 -8.09
N GLY A 19 -7.20 7.54 -8.39
CA GLY A 19 -8.12 8.54 -8.89
C GLY A 19 -7.71 9.15 -10.25
N LEU A 20 -7.00 8.41 -11.09
CA LEU A 20 -6.46 8.88 -12.37
C LEU A 20 -5.50 10.07 -12.18
N GLY A 21 -4.55 9.94 -11.25
CA GLY A 21 -3.56 10.96 -10.91
C GLY A 21 -4.04 12.06 -9.95
N ARG A 22 -5.35 12.13 -9.65
CA ARG A 22 -5.91 13.16 -8.76
C ARG A 22 -5.40 13.05 -7.32
N SER A 23 -5.03 11.84 -6.87
CA SER A 23 -4.46 11.65 -5.53
C SER A 23 -3.14 12.38 -5.41
N GLU A 24 -2.20 12.13 -6.32
CA GLU A 24 -0.90 12.80 -6.35
C GLU A 24 -1.04 14.32 -6.54
N SER A 25 -1.91 14.78 -7.45
CA SER A 25 -2.13 16.22 -7.68
C SER A 25 -2.63 16.94 -6.42
N ARG A 26 -3.52 16.33 -5.63
CA ARG A 26 -4.01 16.89 -4.36
C ARG A 26 -2.93 16.90 -3.27
N ILE A 27 -2.07 15.89 -3.25
CA ILE A 27 -0.93 15.83 -2.33
C ILE A 27 0.07 16.91 -2.72
N GLY A 28 0.43 17.02 -4.01
CA GLY A 28 1.33 18.04 -4.53
C GLY A 28 0.87 19.46 -4.23
N GLN A 29 -0.45 19.73 -4.38
CA GLN A 29 -1.03 21.02 -3.98
C GLN A 29 -0.81 21.29 -2.48
N ALA A 30 -1.02 20.31 -1.61
CA ALA A 30 -0.82 20.47 -0.17
C ALA A 30 0.66 20.65 0.20
N ILE A 31 1.57 19.95 -0.49
CA ILE A 31 3.03 20.13 -0.35
C ILE A 31 3.43 21.56 -0.73
N LYS A 32 2.92 22.05 -1.87
CA LYS A 32 3.19 23.40 -2.36
C LYS A 32 2.68 24.48 -1.38
N GLU A 33 1.44 24.32 -0.88
CA GLU A 33 0.83 25.25 0.08
C GLU A 33 1.59 25.31 1.40
N ARG A 34 2.20 24.19 1.81
CA ARG A 34 3.03 24.10 3.02
C ARG A 34 4.45 24.65 2.80
N GLY A 35 4.96 24.67 1.58
CA GLY A 35 6.34 24.99 1.24
C GLY A 35 7.30 23.78 1.27
N GLY A 36 6.77 22.56 1.25
CA GLY A 36 7.56 21.30 1.25
C GLY A 36 6.92 20.20 2.09
N LEU A 37 7.50 19.00 2.03
CA LEU A 37 7.18 17.92 2.96
C LEU A 37 7.67 18.26 4.38
N PRO A 38 6.99 17.80 5.45
CA PRO A 38 7.50 17.91 6.80
C PRO A 38 8.84 17.16 6.96
N ASP A 39 9.70 17.61 7.85
CA ASP A 39 10.97 16.93 8.16
C ASP A 39 10.68 15.50 8.65
N GLY A 40 11.42 14.52 8.12
CA GLY A 40 11.25 13.10 8.45
C GLY A 40 9.97 12.46 7.91
N PHE A 41 9.19 13.17 7.07
CA PHE A 41 7.97 12.63 6.46
C PHE A 41 8.31 11.76 5.25
N VAL A 42 7.81 10.54 5.23
CA VAL A 42 7.98 9.60 4.13
C VAL A 42 6.74 9.63 3.23
N LEU A 43 6.91 10.15 2.02
CA LEU A 43 5.91 10.02 0.96
C LEU A 43 6.28 8.83 0.07
N ALA A 44 5.39 7.86 0.00
CA ALA A 44 5.46 6.75 -0.93
C ALA A 44 4.48 6.96 -2.08
N THR A 45 4.96 6.75 -3.30
CA THR A 45 4.10 6.59 -4.47
C THR A 45 4.46 5.31 -5.23
N LYS A 46 3.77 5.04 -6.32
CA LYS A 46 3.94 3.79 -7.05
C LYS A 46 3.97 4.06 -8.54
N VAL A 47 4.84 3.34 -9.26
CA VAL A 47 4.75 3.25 -10.71
C VAL A 47 3.68 2.24 -11.08
N ASP A 48 2.88 2.59 -12.04
CA ASP A 48 1.74 1.81 -12.49
C ASP A 48 1.87 1.42 -13.96
N ARG A 49 1.35 0.24 -14.31
CA ARG A 49 1.21 -0.16 -15.71
C ARG A 49 0.38 0.86 -16.48
N ASP A 50 0.46 0.83 -17.77
CA ASP A 50 -0.47 1.54 -18.63
C ASP A 50 -1.88 0.94 -18.49
N MET A 51 -2.86 1.75 -18.10
CA MET A 51 -4.21 1.28 -17.79
C MET A 51 -5.03 0.92 -19.01
N GLN A 52 -4.60 1.32 -20.22
CA GLN A 52 -5.31 1.00 -21.47
C GLN A 52 -4.75 -0.27 -22.10
N THR A 53 -3.41 -0.40 -22.12
CA THR A 53 -2.72 -1.50 -22.82
C THR A 53 -2.29 -2.62 -21.88
N GLY A 54 -2.19 -2.36 -20.58
CA GLY A 54 -1.64 -3.29 -19.61
C GLY A 54 -0.12 -3.39 -19.63
N ARG A 55 0.60 -2.68 -20.53
CA ARG A 55 2.07 -2.70 -20.60
C ARG A 55 2.70 -2.18 -19.33
N PHE A 56 3.75 -2.89 -18.90
CA PHE A 56 4.52 -2.51 -17.72
C PHE A 56 6.00 -2.79 -17.95
N ASP A 57 6.57 -2.10 -18.91
CA ASP A 57 7.98 -2.16 -19.30
C ASP A 57 8.78 -0.98 -18.70
N ALA A 58 10.08 -0.94 -19.02
CA ALA A 58 10.99 0.12 -18.57
C ALA A 58 10.53 1.53 -18.99
N ASP A 59 10.02 1.67 -20.22
CA ASP A 59 9.53 2.97 -20.73
C ASP A 59 8.29 3.44 -19.95
N ARG A 60 7.42 2.51 -19.54
CA ARG A 60 6.25 2.85 -18.72
C ARG A 60 6.69 3.28 -17.32
N VAL A 61 7.69 2.63 -16.72
CA VAL A 61 8.26 3.05 -15.42
C VAL A 61 8.79 4.47 -15.51
N ALA A 62 9.59 4.80 -16.55
CA ALA A 62 10.12 6.15 -16.75
C ALA A 62 9.00 7.20 -16.87
N ARG A 63 7.99 6.94 -17.70
CA ARG A 63 6.84 7.86 -17.83
C ARG A 63 6.04 7.99 -16.54
N SER A 64 5.83 6.88 -15.81
CA SER A 64 5.05 6.89 -14.57
C SER A 64 5.70 7.74 -13.49
N ILE A 65 7.04 7.68 -13.32
CA ILE A 65 7.72 8.52 -12.34
C ILE A 65 7.71 10.00 -12.75
N GLU A 66 7.90 10.34 -14.02
CA GLU A 66 7.82 11.71 -14.53
C GLU A 66 6.45 12.34 -14.27
N GLU A 67 5.38 11.59 -14.54
CA GLU A 67 4.01 12.00 -14.23
C GLU A 67 3.83 12.25 -12.73
N SER A 68 4.34 11.35 -11.89
CA SER A 68 4.24 11.45 -10.43
C SER A 68 5.02 12.63 -9.88
N LEU A 69 6.26 12.84 -10.28
CA LEU A 69 7.09 13.98 -9.87
C LEU A 69 6.44 15.32 -10.25
N THR A 70 5.90 15.40 -11.48
CA THR A 70 5.17 16.58 -11.96
C THR A 70 3.94 16.87 -11.11
N ARG A 71 3.10 15.87 -10.82
CA ARG A 71 1.86 16.03 -10.03
C ARG A 71 2.15 16.37 -8.57
N LEU A 72 3.19 15.76 -8.00
CA LEU A 72 3.61 15.99 -6.62
C LEU A 72 4.38 17.30 -6.43
N GLY A 73 4.96 17.85 -7.52
CA GLY A 73 5.82 19.04 -7.47
C GLY A 73 7.15 18.78 -6.75
N LEU A 74 7.70 17.57 -6.92
CA LEU A 74 8.93 17.11 -6.28
C LEU A 74 10.00 16.78 -7.32
N ASN A 75 11.27 16.92 -6.95
CA ASN A 75 12.40 16.50 -7.79
C ASN A 75 12.81 15.04 -7.54
N CYS A 76 12.44 14.49 -6.39
CA CYS A 76 12.64 13.09 -6.03
C CYS A 76 11.53 12.64 -5.06
N VAL A 77 11.32 11.33 -4.94
CA VAL A 77 10.40 10.76 -3.93
C VAL A 77 11.17 9.85 -2.97
N PRO A 78 10.83 9.87 -1.67
CA PRO A 78 11.52 9.04 -0.68
C PRO A 78 11.39 7.53 -0.97
N LEU A 79 10.20 7.08 -1.39
CA LEU A 79 9.92 5.67 -1.59
C LEU A 79 9.02 5.45 -2.82
N LEU A 80 9.46 4.59 -3.73
CA LEU A 80 8.73 4.23 -4.94
C LEU A 80 8.50 2.72 -5.01
N HIS A 81 7.25 2.31 -5.18
CA HIS A 81 6.90 0.90 -5.32
C HIS A 81 6.56 0.54 -6.77
N LEU A 82 6.93 -0.67 -7.19
CA LEU A 82 6.34 -1.34 -8.34
C LEU A 82 4.94 -1.83 -7.94
N HIS A 83 3.90 -1.40 -8.66
CA HIS A 83 2.50 -1.59 -8.24
C HIS A 83 1.76 -2.64 -9.04
N ASP A 84 1.26 -3.64 -8.34
CA ASP A 84 0.37 -4.69 -8.88
C ASP A 84 0.85 -5.26 -10.23
N PRO A 85 2.15 -5.67 -10.35
CA PRO A 85 2.68 -6.22 -11.59
C PRO A 85 1.98 -7.50 -12.05
N GLU A 86 1.26 -8.20 -11.16
CA GLU A 86 0.39 -9.33 -11.51
C GLU A 86 -0.74 -8.98 -12.48
N HIS A 87 -1.01 -7.70 -12.67
CA HIS A 87 -2.00 -7.20 -13.62
C HIS A 87 -1.38 -6.64 -14.90
N ALA A 88 -0.06 -6.79 -15.09
CA ALA A 88 0.58 -6.47 -16.36
C ALA A 88 0.05 -7.38 -17.48
N HIS A 89 0.08 -6.88 -18.73
CA HIS A 89 -0.29 -7.68 -19.89
C HIS A 89 0.63 -8.91 -20.04
N ASP A 90 1.91 -8.69 -19.76
CA ASP A 90 2.93 -9.73 -19.72
C ASP A 90 3.87 -9.51 -18.52
N LEU A 91 3.96 -10.50 -17.65
CA LEU A 91 4.83 -10.43 -16.47
C LEU A 91 6.33 -10.48 -16.85
N ASP A 92 6.67 -11.03 -18.01
CA ASP A 92 8.05 -11.03 -18.50
C ASP A 92 8.55 -9.61 -18.81
N GLU A 93 7.69 -8.70 -19.28
CA GLU A 93 8.05 -7.27 -19.43
C GLU A 93 8.51 -6.64 -18.11
N VAL A 94 8.05 -7.16 -16.98
CA VAL A 94 8.39 -6.67 -15.63
C VAL A 94 9.70 -7.24 -15.15
N THR A 95 9.93 -8.56 -15.37
CA THR A 95 10.99 -9.34 -14.68
C THR A 95 12.20 -9.65 -15.56
N ARG A 96 12.11 -9.52 -16.88
CA ARG A 96 13.24 -9.74 -17.79
C ARG A 96 14.34 -8.68 -17.60
N ASP A 97 15.54 -8.99 -18.08
CA ASP A 97 16.65 -8.04 -18.13
C ASP A 97 16.25 -6.77 -18.89
N GLY A 98 16.51 -5.61 -18.31
CA GLY A 98 16.09 -4.32 -18.86
C GLY A 98 14.58 -4.04 -18.74
N GLY A 99 13.84 -4.84 -17.99
CA GLY A 99 12.41 -4.67 -17.75
C GLY A 99 12.06 -3.60 -16.72
N ALA A 100 10.82 -3.64 -16.23
CA ALA A 100 10.31 -2.62 -15.30
C ALA A 100 11.09 -2.61 -13.96
N ILE A 101 11.47 -3.79 -13.43
CA ILE A 101 12.22 -3.87 -12.18
C ILE A 101 13.60 -3.22 -12.32
N ASP A 102 14.33 -3.54 -13.39
CA ASP A 102 15.64 -2.93 -13.64
C ASP A 102 15.55 -1.42 -13.81
N ALA A 103 14.52 -0.94 -14.52
CA ALA A 103 14.26 0.49 -14.67
C ALA A 103 14.00 1.15 -13.31
N LEU A 104 13.26 0.49 -12.42
CA LEU A 104 12.98 0.99 -11.08
C LEU A 104 14.26 1.15 -10.25
N PHE A 105 15.18 0.17 -10.28
CA PHE A 105 16.47 0.25 -9.60
C PHE A 105 17.38 1.34 -10.20
N LYS A 106 17.37 1.53 -11.52
CA LYS A 106 18.08 2.63 -12.17
C LYS A 106 17.63 4.01 -11.71
N LEU A 107 16.33 4.21 -11.38
CA LEU A 107 15.83 5.46 -10.81
C LEU A 107 16.48 5.74 -9.43
N LYS A 108 16.75 4.70 -8.63
CA LYS A 108 17.47 4.82 -7.35
C LYS A 108 18.91 5.24 -7.57
N GLU A 109 19.62 4.64 -8.53
CA GLU A 109 20.98 5.00 -8.91
C GLU A 109 21.08 6.45 -9.42
N GLN A 110 20.07 6.93 -10.12
CA GLN A 110 19.96 8.32 -10.62
C GLN A 110 19.58 9.34 -9.54
N GLY A 111 19.25 8.90 -8.32
CA GLY A 111 18.84 9.77 -7.22
C GLY A 111 17.43 10.34 -7.32
N LEU A 112 16.60 9.84 -8.25
CA LEU A 112 15.19 10.22 -8.38
C LEU A 112 14.30 9.61 -7.28
N ILE A 113 14.76 8.54 -6.67
CA ILE A 113 14.12 7.89 -5.54
C ILE A 113 15.18 7.46 -4.51
N THR A 114 14.79 7.40 -3.23
CA THR A 114 15.71 6.98 -2.15
C THR A 114 15.62 5.48 -1.91
N ALA A 115 14.41 4.92 -1.93
CA ALA A 115 14.15 3.51 -1.66
C ALA A 115 13.18 2.91 -2.69
N VAL A 116 13.35 1.62 -2.93
CA VAL A 116 12.58 0.82 -3.89
C VAL A 116 11.72 -0.20 -3.16
N GLY A 117 10.46 -0.33 -3.55
CA GLY A 117 9.56 -1.31 -2.97
C GLY A 117 8.75 -2.11 -4.00
N LEU A 118 8.14 -3.19 -3.52
CA LEU A 118 7.19 -4.01 -4.26
C LEU A 118 5.83 -3.94 -3.58
N ALA A 119 4.76 -3.61 -4.30
CA ALA A 119 3.40 -3.46 -3.78
C ALA A 119 2.41 -4.31 -4.57
N MET A 120 1.86 -5.37 -3.97
CA MET A 120 0.88 -6.24 -4.64
C MET A 120 0.11 -7.13 -3.68
N GLY A 121 -0.87 -7.87 -4.22
CA GLY A 121 -1.73 -8.79 -3.46
C GLY A 121 -1.58 -10.27 -3.79
N ALA A 122 -1.01 -10.62 -4.94
CA ALA A 122 -0.79 -12.01 -5.36
C ALA A 122 0.52 -12.55 -4.76
N LEU A 123 0.42 -13.24 -3.63
CA LEU A 123 1.61 -13.70 -2.86
C LEU A 123 2.45 -14.74 -3.60
N ASP A 124 1.83 -15.56 -4.42
CA ASP A 124 2.46 -16.57 -5.27
C ASP A 124 3.39 -15.96 -6.35
N ILE A 125 3.09 -14.73 -6.77
CA ILE A 125 3.93 -13.94 -7.69
C ILE A 125 4.88 -13.04 -6.88
N MET A 126 4.37 -12.38 -5.84
CA MET A 126 5.13 -11.42 -5.04
C MET A 126 6.35 -12.04 -4.37
N PHE A 127 6.18 -13.19 -3.74
CA PHE A 127 7.23 -13.78 -2.93
C PHE A 127 8.45 -14.26 -3.75
N PRO A 128 8.29 -14.91 -4.93
CA PRO A 128 9.42 -15.16 -5.82
C PRO A 128 10.14 -13.88 -6.27
N ILE A 129 9.42 -12.83 -6.66
CA ILE A 129 10.01 -11.56 -7.09
C ILE A 129 10.78 -10.92 -5.92
N LEU A 130 10.19 -10.88 -4.71
CA LEU A 130 10.86 -10.34 -3.52
C LEU A 130 12.16 -11.08 -3.18
N LYS A 131 12.26 -12.39 -3.45
CA LYS A 131 13.48 -13.17 -3.26
C LYS A 131 14.54 -12.95 -4.34
N ALA A 132 14.12 -12.57 -5.54
CA ALA A 132 15.01 -12.44 -6.68
C ALA A 132 15.69 -11.06 -6.75
N TYR A 133 15.09 -10.02 -6.14
CA TYR A 133 15.56 -8.64 -6.25
C TYR A 133 15.72 -7.97 -4.87
N PRO A 134 16.71 -7.08 -4.70
CA PRO A 134 17.03 -6.46 -3.41
C PRO A 134 16.13 -5.24 -3.12
N PHE A 135 14.83 -5.45 -2.98
CA PHE A 135 13.91 -4.40 -2.57
C PHE A 135 14.21 -3.90 -1.15
N ASP A 136 13.99 -2.63 -0.89
CA ASP A 136 14.10 -2.04 0.45
C ASP A 136 12.80 -2.25 1.27
N SER A 137 11.68 -2.44 0.58
CA SER A 137 10.36 -2.55 1.23
C SER A 137 9.35 -3.37 0.44
N LEU A 138 8.27 -3.75 1.13
CA LEU A 138 7.12 -4.36 0.49
C LEU A 138 5.80 -3.81 1.04
N ILE A 139 4.78 -3.71 0.17
CA ILE A 139 3.38 -3.52 0.57
C ILE A 139 2.61 -4.77 0.20
N SER A 140 1.99 -5.42 1.20
CA SER A 140 1.00 -6.48 0.96
C SER A 140 -0.38 -6.01 1.39
N HIS A 141 -1.39 -6.19 0.53
CA HIS A 141 -2.76 -5.76 0.84
C HIS A 141 -3.73 -6.93 1.00
N ASN A 142 -4.61 -6.85 2.02
CA ASN A 142 -5.63 -7.85 2.31
C ASN A 142 -5.12 -9.28 2.63
N ARG A 143 -3.83 -9.48 2.85
CA ARG A 143 -3.20 -10.79 3.11
C ARG A 143 -2.74 -10.97 4.55
N PHE A 144 -2.84 -9.90 5.37
CA PHE A 144 -2.57 -9.97 6.79
C PHE A 144 -3.61 -9.16 7.58
N THR A 145 -4.68 -9.85 7.97
CA THR A 145 -5.84 -9.31 8.68
C THR A 145 -6.32 -10.32 9.71
N LEU A 146 -7.31 -9.99 10.54
CA LEU A 146 -7.97 -10.97 11.41
C LEU A 146 -8.58 -12.17 10.65
N LEU A 147 -8.92 -11.99 9.37
CA LEU A 147 -9.54 -13.03 8.52
C LEU A 147 -8.53 -13.79 7.65
N ASN A 148 -7.35 -13.25 7.43
CA ASN A 148 -6.35 -13.82 6.52
C ASN A 148 -4.95 -13.50 7.02
N ARG A 149 -4.11 -14.53 7.19
CA ARG A 149 -2.71 -14.40 7.64
C ARG A 149 -1.70 -14.97 6.63
N SER A 150 -2.11 -15.13 5.38
CA SER A 150 -1.30 -15.79 4.35
C SER A 150 0.02 -15.07 4.03
N ALA A 151 0.13 -13.76 4.30
CA ALA A 151 1.39 -13.04 4.13
C ALA A 151 2.43 -13.30 5.24
N GLY A 152 2.08 -14.02 6.31
CA GLY A 152 2.97 -14.28 7.45
C GLY A 152 4.37 -14.79 7.05
N PRO A 153 4.50 -15.89 6.26
CA PRO A 153 5.81 -16.41 5.84
C PRO A 153 6.63 -15.41 5.02
N MET A 154 5.99 -14.56 4.22
CA MET A 154 6.67 -13.51 3.48
C MET A 154 7.16 -12.40 4.40
N PHE A 155 6.41 -12.05 5.45
CA PHE A 155 6.85 -11.08 6.46
C PHE A 155 8.02 -11.62 7.29
N ASP A 156 8.03 -12.94 7.61
CA ASP A 156 9.18 -13.57 8.27
C ASP A 156 10.44 -13.47 7.40
N TYR A 157 10.31 -13.76 6.10
CA TYR A 157 11.42 -13.61 5.16
C TYR A 157 11.89 -12.15 5.08
N ALA A 158 10.98 -11.18 4.95
CA ALA A 158 11.30 -9.76 4.88
C ALA A 158 12.15 -9.29 6.07
N GLN A 159 11.85 -9.77 7.28
CA GLN A 159 12.66 -9.48 8.47
C GLN A 159 14.10 -10.01 8.36
N THR A 160 14.30 -11.17 7.71
CA THR A 160 15.68 -11.71 7.50
C THR A 160 16.48 -10.89 6.49
N GLN A 161 15.81 -10.11 5.66
CA GLN A 161 16.42 -9.24 4.63
C GLN A 161 16.45 -7.76 5.03
N ASP A 162 16.03 -7.43 6.26
CA ASP A 162 15.90 -6.05 6.74
C ASP A 162 14.97 -5.17 5.87
N ASN A 163 13.98 -5.80 5.23
CA ASN A 163 13.00 -5.07 4.43
C ASN A 163 11.93 -4.42 5.32
N ALA A 164 11.55 -3.19 5.01
CA ALA A 164 10.39 -2.56 5.63
C ALA A 164 9.08 -3.19 5.13
N VAL A 165 8.22 -3.62 6.06
CA VAL A 165 6.94 -4.25 5.75
C VAL A 165 5.79 -3.28 5.97
N PHE A 166 5.02 -3.02 4.91
CA PHE A 166 3.79 -2.22 4.98
C PHE A 166 2.58 -3.13 4.79
N ASN A 167 1.75 -3.24 5.82
CA ASN A 167 0.51 -3.99 5.75
C ASN A 167 -0.64 -3.05 5.36
N ALA A 168 -1.18 -3.21 4.17
CA ALA A 168 -2.27 -2.41 3.66
C ALA A 168 -3.62 -3.13 3.73
N ALA A 169 -4.71 -2.34 3.79
CA ALA A 169 -6.08 -2.83 3.89
C ALA A 169 -6.32 -3.78 5.09
N PRO A 170 -5.96 -3.41 6.33
CA PRO A 170 -6.11 -4.25 7.53
C PRO A 170 -7.57 -4.61 7.83
N TYR A 171 -8.52 -3.92 7.21
CA TYR A 171 -9.96 -4.11 7.40
C TYR A 171 -10.60 -5.09 6.40
N ALA A 172 -9.81 -5.90 5.67
CA ALA A 172 -10.30 -6.90 4.71
C ALA A 172 -11.35 -6.33 3.72
N GLY A 173 -11.00 -5.21 3.06
CA GLY A 173 -11.90 -4.50 2.16
C GLY A 173 -12.96 -3.66 2.85
N GLY A 174 -12.87 -3.50 4.17
CA GLY A 174 -13.77 -2.66 4.98
C GLY A 174 -14.75 -3.40 5.87
N VAL A 175 -14.87 -4.72 5.74
CA VAL A 175 -15.82 -5.51 6.56
C VAL A 175 -15.46 -5.44 8.05
N LEU A 176 -14.18 -5.46 8.41
CA LEU A 176 -13.74 -5.35 9.81
C LEU A 176 -13.90 -3.94 10.39
N ALA A 177 -14.11 -2.91 9.54
CA ALA A 177 -14.39 -1.56 10.01
C ALA A 177 -15.89 -1.26 10.13
N LYS A 178 -16.74 -1.88 9.28
CA LYS A 178 -18.17 -1.57 9.16
C LYS A 178 -19.09 -2.66 9.66
N GLY A 179 -18.56 -3.86 9.87
CA GLY A 179 -19.31 -5.03 10.26
C GLY A 179 -19.97 -5.77 9.08
N SER A 180 -20.32 -7.05 9.32
CA SER A 180 -20.88 -7.97 8.33
C SER A 180 -22.19 -7.51 7.74
N HIS A 181 -23.01 -6.80 8.53
CA HIS A 181 -24.31 -6.29 8.10
C HIS A 181 -24.18 -5.10 7.12
N ASN A 182 -23.29 -4.13 7.45
CA ASN A 182 -23.13 -2.90 6.66
C ASN A 182 -22.17 -3.08 5.48
N MET A 183 -21.34 -4.12 5.49
CA MET A 183 -20.38 -4.42 4.44
C MET A 183 -20.33 -5.94 4.19
N PRO A 184 -21.33 -6.50 3.47
CA PRO A 184 -21.39 -7.94 3.17
C PRO A 184 -20.40 -8.32 2.04
N LYS A 185 -19.14 -7.87 2.17
CA LYS A 185 -18.05 -8.12 1.21
C LYS A 185 -16.75 -8.40 1.96
N ILE A 186 -15.97 -9.37 1.50
CA ILE A 186 -14.61 -9.62 1.98
C ILE A 186 -13.65 -9.37 0.83
N THR A 187 -12.59 -8.60 1.08
CA THR A 187 -11.59 -8.26 0.05
C THR A 187 -12.24 -7.76 -1.25
N TYR A 188 -13.23 -6.85 -1.11
CA TYR A 188 -14.00 -6.20 -2.18
C TYR A 188 -14.98 -7.10 -2.94
N GLN A 189 -15.04 -8.42 -2.67
CA GLN A 189 -15.95 -9.35 -3.30
C GLN A 189 -17.19 -9.61 -2.44
N PRO A 190 -18.38 -9.72 -3.03
CA PRO A 190 -19.58 -10.15 -2.30
C PRO A 190 -19.32 -11.45 -1.55
N ALA A 191 -19.78 -11.53 -0.31
CA ALA A 191 -19.59 -12.70 0.55
C ALA A 191 -20.95 -13.26 0.99
N ASN A 192 -21.08 -14.59 0.95
CA ASN A 192 -22.26 -15.29 1.43
C ASN A 192 -22.27 -15.43 2.97
N ALA A 193 -23.36 -15.98 3.52
CA ALA A 193 -23.55 -16.11 4.96
C ALA A 193 -22.45 -16.95 5.65
N MET A 194 -21.97 -18.01 4.99
CA MET A 194 -20.90 -18.88 5.51
C MET A 194 -19.55 -18.15 5.53
N GLN A 195 -19.21 -17.42 4.47
CA GLN A 195 -17.99 -16.65 4.39
C GLN A 195 -17.97 -15.49 5.41
N LEU A 196 -19.12 -14.92 5.77
CA LEU A 196 -19.26 -13.87 6.77
C LEU A 196 -19.29 -14.41 8.21
N GLN A 197 -19.41 -15.72 8.42
CA GLN A 197 -19.48 -16.30 9.77
C GLN A 197 -18.28 -15.94 10.66
N PRO A 198 -17.01 -15.96 10.18
CA PRO A 198 -15.87 -15.51 11.00
C PRO A 198 -15.97 -14.04 11.43
N VAL A 199 -16.52 -13.18 10.56
CA VAL A 199 -16.73 -11.76 10.90
C VAL A 199 -17.76 -11.63 12.03
N ARG A 200 -18.88 -12.35 11.94
CA ARG A 200 -19.93 -12.35 12.99
C ARG A 200 -19.40 -12.84 14.33
N THR A 201 -18.60 -13.89 14.32
CA THR A 201 -17.93 -14.36 15.55
C THR A 201 -17.03 -13.30 16.16
N LEU A 202 -16.28 -12.58 15.33
CA LEU A 202 -15.46 -11.44 15.80
C LEU A 202 -16.34 -10.30 16.35
N GLU A 203 -17.46 -9.98 15.69
CA GLU A 203 -18.43 -8.97 16.17
C GLU A 203 -18.99 -9.36 17.56
N GLU A 204 -19.37 -10.61 17.76
CA GLU A 204 -19.86 -11.11 19.04
C GLU A 204 -18.80 -11.02 20.15
N VAL A 205 -17.55 -11.42 19.86
CA VAL A 205 -16.43 -11.30 20.80
C VAL A 205 -16.17 -9.85 21.15
N CYS A 206 -16.05 -8.98 20.16
CA CYS A 206 -15.83 -7.56 20.35
C CYS A 206 -16.96 -6.90 21.18
N SER A 207 -18.21 -7.26 20.91
CA SER A 207 -19.38 -6.77 21.65
C SER A 207 -19.33 -7.18 23.12
N ARG A 208 -19.00 -8.43 23.42
CA ARG A 208 -18.88 -8.92 24.82
C ARG A 208 -17.85 -8.18 25.64
N HIS A 209 -16.78 -7.70 24.98
CA HIS A 209 -15.70 -6.95 25.61
C HIS A 209 -15.83 -5.43 25.47
N ASN A 210 -16.92 -4.96 24.84
CA ASN A 210 -17.16 -3.54 24.59
C ASN A 210 -16.04 -2.84 23.78
N ILE A 211 -15.45 -3.57 22.81
CA ILE A 211 -14.35 -3.11 21.96
C ILE A 211 -14.89 -2.96 20.53
N PRO A 212 -14.64 -1.83 19.84
CA PRO A 212 -15.01 -1.68 18.44
C PRO A 212 -14.28 -2.68 17.53
N LEU A 213 -14.99 -3.37 16.63
CA LEU A 213 -14.39 -4.30 15.67
C LEU A 213 -13.27 -3.66 14.84
N GLY A 214 -13.46 -2.42 14.41
CA GLY A 214 -12.44 -1.67 13.65
C GLY A 214 -11.16 -1.45 14.45
N ALA A 215 -11.25 -1.15 15.74
CA ALA A 215 -10.08 -1.01 16.60
C ALA A 215 -9.32 -2.35 16.72
N THR A 216 -10.06 -3.46 16.89
CA THR A 216 -9.46 -4.80 16.95
C THR A 216 -8.73 -5.15 15.65
N GLY A 217 -9.35 -4.87 14.49
CA GLY A 217 -8.73 -5.11 13.19
C GLY A 217 -7.47 -4.28 12.95
N LEU A 218 -7.44 -3.04 13.40
CA LEU A 218 -6.27 -2.17 13.30
C LEU A 218 -5.17 -2.60 14.26
N GLN A 219 -5.50 -2.83 15.52
CA GLN A 219 -4.55 -3.27 16.56
C GLN A 219 -3.91 -4.63 16.23
N PHE A 220 -4.62 -5.54 15.59
CA PHE A 220 -4.05 -6.79 15.08
C PHE A 220 -2.84 -6.54 14.17
N SER A 221 -2.95 -5.56 13.26
CA SER A 221 -1.85 -5.19 12.37
C SER A 221 -0.73 -4.43 13.11
N LEU A 222 -1.10 -3.46 13.94
CA LEU A 222 -0.14 -2.62 14.67
C LEU A 222 0.68 -3.39 15.72
N SER A 223 0.14 -4.49 16.26
CA SER A 223 0.82 -5.30 17.28
C SER A 223 1.84 -6.29 16.71
N ASP A 224 1.86 -6.52 15.41
CA ASP A 224 2.83 -7.42 14.79
C ASP A 224 4.16 -6.69 14.56
N ARG A 225 5.21 -7.15 15.24
CA ARG A 225 6.55 -6.52 15.23
C ARG A 225 7.25 -6.54 13.88
N ARG A 226 6.77 -7.35 12.93
CA ARG A 226 7.30 -7.41 11.57
C ARG A 226 6.79 -6.27 10.70
N ILE A 227 5.69 -5.62 11.11
CA ILE A 227 5.05 -4.57 10.33
C ILE A 227 5.63 -3.22 10.74
N THR A 228 6.27 -2.54 9.78
CA THR A 228 6.82 -1.19 9.96
C THR A 228 5.71 -0.15 9.96
N TYR A 229 4.77 -0.25 9.01
CA TYR A 229 3.60 0.62 8.90
C TYR A 229 2.34 -0.16 8.55
N THR A 230 1.22 0.23 9.16
CA THR A 230 -0.12 -0.20 8.75
C THR A 230 -0.76 0.89 7.91
N VAL A 231 -1.04 0.60 6.64
CA VAL A 231 -1.59 1.56 5.69
C VAL A 231 -3.12 1.50 5.69
N VAL A 232 -3.75 2.61 6.09
CA VAL A 232 -5.20 2.73 6.22
C VAL A 232 -5.73 3.81 5.29
N GLY A 233 -6.76 3.47 4.49
CA GLY A 233 -7.43 4.42 3.63
C GLY A 233 -8.31 5.39 4.41
N VAL A 234 -8.05 6.69 4.29
CA VAL A 234 -8.84 7.76 4.91
C VAL A 234 -9.44 8.66 3.84
N SER A 235 -10.77 8.67 3.74
CA SER A 235 -11.50 9.43 2.72
C SER A 235 -12.06 10.77 3.21
N ARG A 236 -12.02 11.05 4.53
CA ARG A 236 -12.55 12.25 5.16
C ARG A 236 -11.62 12.73 6.26
N PRO A 237 -11.42 14.06 6.43
CA PRO A 237 -10.53 14.62 7.46
C PRO A 237 -10.87 14.18 8.89
N GLU A 238 -12.16 13.99 9.20
CA GLU A 238 -12.63 13.59 10.53
C GLU A 238 -12.16 12.17 10.91
N ARG A 239 -11.96 11.32 9.90
CA ARG A 239 -11.49 9.94 10.10
C ARG A 239 -10.02 9.85 10.45
N VAL A 240 -9.22 10.86 10.15
CA VAL A 240 -7.80 10.90 10.58
C VAL A 240 -7.75 10.77 12.11
N LYS A 241 -8.50 11.65 12.83
CA LYS A 241 -8.55 11.63 14.29
C LYS A 241 -9.18 10.34 14.87
N ALA A 242 -10.15 9.75 14.14
CA ALA A 242 -10.81 8.53 14.60
C ALA A 242 -9.97 7.26 14.38
N THR A 243 -8.91 7.35 13.55
CA THR A 243 -7.98 6.25 13.27
C THR A 243 -6.77 6.27 14.21
N LEU A 244 -6.42 7.43 14.74
CA LEU A 244 -5.39 7.64 15.77
C LEU A 244 -5.91 7.29 17.15
#